data_ff3b0e80282fc541c7dbd1c6ef51980e
#
_entry.id   ff3b0e80282fc541c7dbd1c6ef51980e
#
_cell.length_a   1.000
_cell.length_b   1.000
_cell.length_c   1.000
_cell.angle_alpha   90.00
_cell.angle_beta   90.00
_cell.angle_gamma   90.00
#
_symmetry.space_group_name_H-M   'P 1'
#
loop_
_entity.id
_entity.type
_entity.pdbx_description
1 polymer ?
#
loop_
_entity_poly.entity_id
_entity_poly.type
_entity_poly.pdbx_seq_one_letter_code
_entity_poly.pdbx_strand_id
1 'polypeptide(L)'
;VRGFQQDNTAFLLNGQPINGMEDGKMYWSNWSGMADIANTIQIQRGLGSSKLAISSVGGTVNFVTKATAKKEGGFLSAGVANNDFLKTTIAYNTGKSAKGWGASFLLSEWQGDGYVNGTEGEGQNYFISVGFEPNEKHNFNLLITGAPQFHDQNFTKPISDYLGFGRKYNNNYGYLNGQYLSERKNFYHKPVANFNWDWKISEKMDLSTVLYASWGRG
;
A
#
# COMPACT_ATOMS: atom_id res chain seq x y z
N VAL A 1 16.71 1.14 -1.89
CA VAL A 1 17.58 0.79 -0.75
C VAL A 1 19.04 0.83 -1.19
N ARG A 2 19.92 1.60 -0.51
CA ARG A 2 21.37 1.72 -0.84
C ARG A 2 21.67 2.09 -2.30
N GLY A 3 20.89 2.98 -2.91
CA GLY A 3 21.07 3.38 -4.32
C GLY A 3 20.51 2.41 -5.37
N PHE A 4 20.05 1.23 -4.97
CA PHE A 4 19.32 0.34 -5.86
C PHE A 4 17.92 0.89 -6.18
N GLN A 5 17.51 0.73 -7.42
CA GLN A 5 16.16 1.09 -7.86
C GLN A 5 15.12 0.15 -7.25
N GLN A 6 13.86 0.53 -7.35
CA GLN A 6 12.78 -0.24 -6.69
C GLN A 6 12.54 -1.62 -7.34
N ASP A 7 12.82 -1.79 -8.62
CA ASP A 7 12.78 -3.07 -9.35
C ASP A 7 13.82 -4.09 -8.83
N ASN A 8 14.86 -3.61 -8.15
CA ASN A 8 15.88 -4.43 -7.49
C ASN A 8 15.59 -4.68 -6.02
N THR A 9 14.41 -4.27 -5.52
CA THR A 9 13.98 -4.43 -4.14
C THR A 9 12.67 -5.20 -4.11
N ALA A 10 12.59 -6.29 -3.37
CA ALA A 10 11.34 -7.02 -3.18
C ALA A 10 10.48 -6.31 -2.13
N PHE A 11 9.23 -6.00 -2.48
CA PHE A 11 8.22 -5.49 -1.58
C PHE A 11 7.18 -6.56 -1.31
N LEU A 12 6.81 -6.74 -0.05
CA LEU A 12 5.94 -7.81 0.40
C LEU A 12 4.86 -7.29 1.33
N LEU A 13 3.69 -7.89 1.27
CA LEU A 13 2.60 -7.71 2.23
C LEU A 13 2.31 -9.07 2.87
N ASN A 14 2.62 -9.24 4.15
CA ASN A 14 2.51 -10.53 4.85
C ASN A 14 3.16 -11.69 4.08
N GLY A 15 4.31 -11.46 3.44
CA GLY A 15 4.98 -12.47 2.63
C GLY A 15 4.50 -12.59 1.17
N GLN A 16 3.41 -11.93 0.79
CA GLN A 16 2.94 -11.85 -0.60
C GLN A 16 3.77 -10.83 -1.37
N PRO A 17 4.36 -11.16 -2.52
CA PRO A 17 4.99 -10.17 -3.41
C PRO A 17 3.98 -9.15 -3.93
N ILE A 18 4.35 -7.88 -3.90
CA ILE A 18 3.48 -6.77 -4.34
C ILE A 18 4.10 -5.89 -5.42
N ASN A 19 5.31 -6.19 -5.85
CA ASN A 19 5.90 -5.58 -7.04
C ASN A 19 5.04 -5.88 -8.28
N GLY A 20 5.05 -4.96 -9.25
CA GLY A 20 4.43 -5.18 -10.55
C GLY A 20 5.04 -6.40 -11.25
N MET A 21 4.20 -7.30 -11.78
CA MET A 21 4.68 -8.52 -12.44
C MET A 21 5.29 -8.22 -13.81
N GLU A 22 4.97 -7.09 -14.40
CA GLU A 22 5.39 -6.71 -15.74
C GLU A 22 6.78 -6.07 -15.74
N ASP A 23 7.07 -5.20 -14.77
CA ASP A 23 8.30 -4.41 -14.73
C ASP A 23 9.06 -4.44 -13.41
N GLY A 24 8.56 -5.20 -12.44
CA GLY A 24 9.17 -5.33 -11.10
C GLY A 24 9.05 -4.10 -10.21
N LYS A 25 8.40 -3.03 -10.68
CA LYS A 25 8.31 -1.77 -9.95
C LYS A 25 7.18 -1.76 -8.92
N MET A 26 7.32 -0.88 -7.96
CA MET A 26 6.28 -0.62 -6.96
C MET A 26 5.50 0.63 -7.36
N TYR A 27 4.21 0.47 -7.65
CA TYR A 27 3.28 1.57 -7.91
C TYR A 27 2.61 1.97 -6.60
N TRP A 28 3.24 2.88 -5.86
CA TRP A 28 2.84 3.25 -4.50
C TRP A 28 1.40 3.75 -4.38
N SER A 29 0.88 4.36 -5.43
CA SER A 29 -0.51 4.80 -5.47
C SER A 29 -1.51 3.65 -5.31
N ASN A 30 -1.19 2.45 -5.83
CA ASN A 30 -2.03 1.26 -5.69
C ASN A 30 -2.02 0.69 -4.26
N TRP A 31 -1.08 1.14 -3.42
CA TRP A 31 -0.83 0.68 -2.06
C TRP A 31 -0.92 1.82 -1.05
N SER A 32 -1.65 2.86 -1.41
CA SER A 32 -1.94 3.99 -0.53
C SER A 32 -2.55 3.48 0.78
N GLY A 33 -2.16 4.06 1.92
CA GLY A 33 -2.61 3.62 3.24
C GLY A 33 -1.89 2.40 3.83
N MET A 34 -0.95 1.76 3.11
CA MET A 34 -0.25 0.59 3.64
C MET A 34 0.51 0.88 4.94
N ALA A 35 1.09 2.06 5.08
CA ALA A 35 1.77 2.47 6.30
C ALA A 35 0.81 2.61 7.49
N ASP A 36 -0.45 2.98 7.24
CA ASP A 36 -1.47 3.16 8.28
C ASP A 36 -1.95 1.81 8.84
N ILE A 37 -1.84 0.74 8.06
CA ILE A 37 -2.29 -0.61 8.44
C ILE A 37 -1.18 -1.51 9.00
N ALA A 38 0.07 -1.23 8.70
CA ALA A 38 1.19 -2.09 9.09
C ALA A 38 1.40 -2.10 10.62
N ASN A 39 1.55 -3.29 11.20
CA ASN A 39 2.03 -3.46 12.57
C ASN A 39 3.54 -3.23 12.65
N THR A 40 4.23 -3.71 11.62
CA THR A 40 5.70 -3.68 11.54
C THR A 40 6.12 -3.62 10.09
N ILE A 41 7.16 -2.86 9.80
CA ILE A 41 7.85 -2.85 8.51
C ILE A 41 9.22 -3.48 8.73
N GLN A 42 9.42 -4.64 8.15
CA GLN A 42 10.69 -5.38 8.21
C GLN A 42 11.54 -5.04 6.99
N ILE A 43 12.77 -4.59 7.21
CA ILE A 43 13.69 -4.23 6.13
C ILE A 43 14.94 -5.11 6.23
N GLN A 44 15.13 -5.96 5.23
CA GLN A 44 16.33 -6.75 5.03
C GLN A 44 17.18 -6.06 3.94
N ARG A 45 18.42 -5.72 4.25
CA ARG A 45 19.32 -5.05 3.30
C ARG A 45 20.20 -6.05 2.58
N GLY A 46 20.35 -5.88 1.27
CA GLY A 46 21.23 -6.71 0.43
C GLY A 46 20.76 -8.16 0.27
N LEU A 47 21.65 -9.02 -0.19
CA LEU A 47 21.41 -10.46 -0.43
C LEU A 47 21.31 -11.30 0.86
N GLY A 48 20.68 -10.79 1.88
CA GLY A 48 20.44 -11.59 3.09
C GLY A 48 19.50 -12.77 2.82
N SER A 49 19.58 -13.82 3.64
CA SER A 49 18.60 -14.90 3.62
C SER A 49 17.23 -14.36 4.02
N SER A 50 16.46 -13.91 3.03
CA SER A 50 15.05 -13.61 3.22
C SER A 50 14.35 -14.94 3.54
N LYS A 51 13.63 -15.03 4.66
CA LYS A 51 12.73 -16.17 4.95
C LYS A 51 11.67 -16.38 3.86
N LEU A 52 11.56 -15.46 2.90
CA LEU A 52 10.48 -15.32 1.94
C LEU A 52 10.87 -15.79 0.52
N ALA A 53 11.97 -16.50 0.37
CA ALA A 53 12.39 -17.17 -0.88
C ALA A 53 12.46 -16.26 -2.14
N ILE A 54 12.37 -14.94 -1.99
CA ILE A 54 12.51 -13.99 -3.10
C ILE A 54 13.87 -13.34 -2.97
N SER A 55 14.75 -13.63 -3.93
CA SER A 55 16.05 -12.96 -4.01
C SER A 55 15.90 -11.58 -4.61
N SER A 56 16.40 -10.57 -3.92
CA SER A 56 16.54 -9.23 -4.47
C SER A 56 17.89 -8.65 -4.05
N VAL A 57 18.58 -8.05 -5.00
CA VAL A 57 19.93 -7.49 -4.78
C VAL A 57 19.89 -6.27 -3.87
N GLY A 58 18.83 -5.47 -3.96
CA GLY A 58 18.60 -4.26 -3.15
C GLY A 58 18.12 -4.54 -1.75
N GLY A 59 17.56 -5.72 -1.51
CA GLY A 59 16.97 -6.13 -0.24
C GLY A 59 15.46 -6.37 -0.31
N THR A 60 14.87 -6.62 0.84
CA THR A 60 13.45 -6.95 0.98
C THR A 60 12.79 -6.00 1.98
N VAL A 61 11.61 -5.51 1.65
CA VAL A 61 10.74 -4.72 2.54
C VAL A 61 9.43 -5.48 2.71
N ASN A 62 9.11 -5.91 3.92
CA ASN A 62 7.87 -6.64 4.22
C ASN A 62 6.99 -5.85 5.17
N PHE A 63 5.79 -5.54 4.74
CA PHE A 63 4.73 -4.95 5.55
C PHE A 63 3.95 -6.06 6.24
N VAL A 64 4.00 -6.10 7.56
CA VAL A 64 3.32 -7.12 8.37
C VAL A 64 2.06 -6.52 8.97
N THR A 65 0.93 -7.19 8.75
CA THR A 65 -0.39 -6.77 9.25
C THR A 65 -1.10 -7.97 9.87
N LYS A 66 -0.91 -8.20 11.17
CA LYS A 66 -1.59 -9.30 11.89
C LYS A 66 -2.61 -8.73 12.86
N ALA A 67 -3.89 -9.06 12.68
CA ALA A 67 -4.97 -8.54 13.51
C ALA A 67 -4.82 -8.92 14.98
N THR A 68 -4.39 -10.17 15.27
CA THR A 68 -4.16 -10.67 16.63
C THR A 68 -2.97 -10.02 17.35
N ALA A 69 -2.06 -9.40 16.61
CA ALA A 69 -0.88 -8.71 17.17
C ALA A 69 -1.15 -7.24 17.49
N LYS A 70 -2.31 -6.71 17.16
CA LYS A 70 -2.70 -5.34 17.47
C LYS A 70 -3.36 -5.26 18.85
N LYS A 71 -3.09 -4.15 19.56
CA LYS A 71 -3.84 -3.82 20.79
C LYS A 71 -5.23 -3.34 20.43
N GLU A 72 -6.19 -3.56 21.33
CA GLU A 72 -7.52 -2.97 21.23
C GLU A 72 -7.41 -1.45 21.20
N GLY A 73 -8.21 -0.83 20.33
CA GLY A 73 -8.28 0.62 20.18
C GLY A 73 -8.47 1.04 18.75
N GLY A 74 -8.73 2.31 18.57
CA GLY A 74 -8.95 2.91 17.25
C GLY A 74 -8.57 4.38 17.25
N PHE A 75 -8.66 4.98 16.09
CA PHE A 75 -8.48 6.41 15.91
C PHE A 75 -9.36 6.94 14.78
N LEU A 76 -9.67 8.22 14.90
CA LEU A 76 -10.21 9.05 13.84
C LEU A 76 -9.20 10.17 13.59
N SER A 77 -8.82 10.40 12.36
CA SER A 77 -7.91 11.49 11.99
C SER A 77 -8.41 12.26 10.78
N ALA A 78 -8.11 13.56 10.77
CA ALA A 78 -8.28 14.43 9.62
C ALA A 78 -6.98 15.21 9.44
N GLY A 79 -6.47 15.25 8.23
CA GLY A 79 -5.25 15.95 7.87
C GLY A 79 -5.47 16.85 6.68
N VAL A 80 -4.93 18.07 6.75
CA VAL A 80 -4.94 19.04 5.66
C VAL A 80 -3.51 19.42 5.30
N ALA A 81 -3.26 19.67 4.03
CA ALA A 81 -1.96 20.12 3.54
C ALA A 81 -2.12 21.11 2.37
N ASN A 82 -1.00 21.55 1.80
CA ASN A 82 -1.01 22.42 0.63
C ASN A 82 -1.72 21.77 -0.56
N ASN A 83 -2.18 22.61 -1.51
CA ASN A 83 -2.89 22.20 -2.73
C ASN A 83 -4.22 21.48 -2.43
N ASP A 84 -4.98 22.04 -1.49
CA ASP A 84 -6.31 21.57 -1.09
C ASP A 84 -6.35 20.09 -0.67
N PHE A 85 -5.19 19.57 -0.23
CA PHE A 85 -5.11 18.18 0.23
C PHE A 85 -5.87 18.01 1.54
N LEU A 86 -6.80 17.07 1.52
CA LEU A 86 -7.56 16.59 2.67
C LEU A 86 -7.47 15.07 2.74
N LYS A 87 -7.17 14.53 3.90
CA LYS A 87 -7.27 13.10 4.17
C LYS A 87 -8.04 12.86 5.45
N THR A 88 -9.01 11.97 5.41
CA THR A 88 -9.72 11.46 6.60
C THR A 88 -9.46 9.97 6.75
N THR A 89 -9.33 9.50 8.00
CA THR A 89 -9.08 8.08 8.29
C THR A 89 -9.83 7.68 9.56
N ILE A 90 -10.50 6.53 9.52
CA ILE A 90 -11.04 5.85 10.68
C ILE A 90 -10.47 4.43 10.74
N ALA A 91 -10.01 4.01 11.91
CA ALA A 91 -9.50 2.67 12.12
C ALA A 91 -9.90 2.15 13.51
N TYR A 92 -10.10 0.84 13.60
CA TYR A 92 -10.33 0.17 14.87
C TYR A 92 -9.75 -1.25 14.85
N ASN A 93 -9.24 -1.67 15.99
CA ASN A 93 -8.69 -3.00 16.27
C ASN A 93 -9.36 -3.56 17.51
N THR A 94 -9.86 -4.78 17.47
CA THR A 94 -10.49 -5.42 18.62
C THR A 94 -9.50 -5.91 19.66
N GLY A 95 -8.19 -5.97 19.32
CA GLY A 95 -7.24 -6.74 20.07
C GLY A 95 -7.49 -8.24 19.93
N LYS A 96 -6.66 -9.05 20.59
CA LYS A 96 -6.82 -10.51 20.65
C LYS A 96 -7.72 -10.88 21.84
N SER A 97 -8.84 -11.54 21.55
CA SER A 97 -9.76 -12.04 22.57
C SER A 97 -9.18 -13.27 23.30
N ALA A 98 -9.76 -13.63 24.45
CA ALA A 98 -9.39 -14.85 25.18
C ALA A 98 -9.58 -16.15 24.37
N LYS A 99 -10.42 -16.13 23.34
CA LYS A 99 -10.64 -17.24 22.40
C LYS A 99 -9.67 -17.23 21.20
N GLY A 100 -8.69 -16.30 21.16
CA GLY A 100 -7.70 -16.20 20.12
C GLY A 100 -8.11 -15.43 18.86
N TRP A 101 -9.27 -14.81 18.82
CA TRP A 101 -9.74 -14.01 17.69
C TRP A 101 -9.29 -12.55 17.81
N GLY A 102 -8.92 -11.96 16.70
CA GLY A 102 -8.70 -10.52 16.57
C GLY A 102 -9.18 -10.03 15.21
N ALA A 103 -9.68 -8.80 15.16
CA ALA A 103 -10.10 -8.14 13.93
C ALA A 103 -9.57 -6.72 13.87
N SER A 104 -9.35 -6.23 12.67
CA SER A 104 -8.91 -4.86 12.39
C SER A 104 -9.59 -4.35 11.15
N PHE A 105 -9.98 -3.08 11.15
CA PHE A 105 -10.40 -2.40 9.93
C PHE A 105 -9.81 -1.00 9.85
N LEU A 106 -9.68 -0.50 8.65
CA LEU A 106 -9.36 0.89 8.35
C LEU A 106 -10.11 1.30 7.08
N LEU A 107 -10.66 2.51 7.13
CA LEU A 107 -11.20 3.22 5.97
C LEU A 107 -10.57 4.60 5.93
N SER A 108 -10.12 5.03 4.78
CA SER A 108 -9.66 6.41 4.57
C SER A 108 -10.05 6.93 3.20
N GLU A 109 -10.17 8.24 3.12
CA GLU A 109 -10.42 8.99 1.91
C GLU A 109 -9.43 10.14 1.83
N TRP A 110 -8.95 10.44 0.64
CA TRP A 110 -8.08 11.58 0.38
C TRP A 110 -8.45 12.25 -0.95
N GLN A 111 -8.24 13.55 -1.00
CA GLN A 111 -8.37 14.37 -2.22
C GLN A 111 -7.34 15.49 -2.20
N GLY A 112 -7.03 16.05 -3.35
CA GLY A 112 -6.16 17.23 -3.46
C GLY A 112 -5.77 17.54 -4.90
N ASP A 113 -5.29 18.76 -5.12
CA ASP A 113 -4.96 19.23 -6.46
C ASP A 113 -3.57 18.85 -6.94
N GLY A 114 -2.68 18.43 -6.04
CA GLY A 114 -1.27 18.22 -6.35
C GLY A 114 -0.50 19.55 -6.55
N TYR A 115 0.84 19.44 -6.67
CA TYR A 115 1.70 20.61 -6.83
C TYR A 115 1.68 21.20 -8.25
N VAL A 116 1.64 20.33 -9.26
CA VAL A 116 1.63 20.71 -10.68
C VAL A 116 0.20 20.99 -11.09
N ASN A 117 0.01 22.01 -11.93
CA ASN A 117 -1.33 22.38 -12.42
C ASN A 117 -1.98 21.19 -13.16
N GLY A 118 -3.28 20.98 -12.92
CA GLY A 118 -4.03 19.91 -13.55
C GLY A 118 -3.53 18.50 -13.13
N THR A 119 -3.24 18.33 -11.86
CA THR A 119 -2.90 17.02 -11.23
C THR A 119 -3.77 16.77 -10.01
N GLU A 120 -5.04 17.12 -10.10
CA GLU A 120 -6.02 16.79 -9.08
C GLU A 120 -6.20 15.27 -8.96
N GLY A 121 -6.55 14.84 -7.77
CA GLY A 121 -6.79 13.42 -7.50
C GLY A 121 -7.57 13.18 -6.23
N GLU A 122 -8.16 12.01 -6.19
CA GLU A 122 -8.90 11.49 -5.05
C GLU A 122 -8.70 9.98 -4.93
N GLY A 123 -8.92 9.45 -3.76
CA GLY A 123 -8.83 8.01 -3.56
C GLY A 123 -9.29 7.59 -2.19
N GLN A 124 -9.57 6.32 -2.10
CA GLN A 124 -10.01 5.67 -0.87
C GLN A 124 -9.06 4.52 -0.54
N ASN A 125 -8.98 4.16 0.74
CA ASN A 125 -8.34 2.92 1.16
C ASN A 125 -9.29 2.17 2.08
N TYR A 126 -9.37 0.88 1.87
CA TYR A 126 -10.05 0.00 2.79
C TYR A 126 -9.12 -1.16 3.17
N PHE A 127 -9.21 -1.54 4.42
CA PHE A 127 -8.47 -2.66 4.98
C PHE A 127 -9.35 -3.38 5.98
N ILE A 128 -9.45 -4.69 5.86
CA ILE A 128 -10.12 -5.57 6.79
C ILE A 128 -9.20 -6.76 7.03
N SER A 129 -8.92 -7.06 8.29
CA SER A 129 -8.14 -8.25 8.66
C SER A 129 -8.81 -8.97 9.82
N VAL A 130 -8.83 -10.30 9.74
CA VAL A 130 -9.29 -11.19 10.81
C VAL A 130 -8.22 -12.21 11.08
N GLY A 131 -7.79 -12.28 12.33
CA GLY A 131 -6.79 -13.24 12.79
C GLY A 131 -7.38 -14.22 13.80
N PHE A 132 -6.83 -15.43 13.82
CA PHE A 132 -7.21 -16.49 14.76
C PHE A 132 -6.00 -17.28 15.23
N GLU A 133 -5.76 -17.26 16.51
CA GLU A 133 -4.71 -18.01 17.21
C GLU A 133 -5.36 -18.97 18.21
N PRO A 134 -5.80 -20.18 17.78
CA PRO A 134 -6.45 -21.15 18.66
C PRO A 134 -5.52 -21.68 19.75
N ASN A 135 -4.22 -21.66 19.52
CA ASN A 135 -3.19 -22.12 20.43
C ASN A 135 -1.82 -21.54 20.02
N GLU A 136 -0.76 -21.88 20.75
CA GLU A 136 0.60 -21.39 20.49
C GLU A 136 1.26 -21.95 19.21
N LYS A 137 0.64 -22.95 18.59
CA LYS A 137 1.18 -23.61 17.39
C LYS A 137 0.62 -23.07 16.10
N HIS A 138 -0.57 -22.49 16.10
CA HIS A 138 -1.24 -22.08 14.88
C HIS A 138 -1.63 -20.61 14.95
N ASN A 139 -1.29 -19.87 13.89
CA ASN A 139 -1.73 -18.49 13.64
C ASN A 139 -2.31 -18.41 12.24
N PHE A 140 -3.54 -18.00 12.14
CA PHE A 140 -4.24 -17.72 10.89
C PHE A 140 -4.52 -16.23 10.78
N ASN A 141 -4.34 -15.65 9.59
CA ASN A 141 -4.68 -14.25 9.32
C ASN A 141 -5.21 -14.11 7.90
N LEU A 142 -6.43 -13.63 7.78
CA LEU A 142 -7.04 -13.24 6.51
C LEU A 142 -7.04 -11.72 6.42
N LEU A 143 -6.59 -11.20 5.28
CA LEU A 143 -6.54 -9.79 4.96
C LEU A 143 -7.23 -9.54 3.62
N ILE A 144 -8.05 -8.51 3.57
CA ILE A 144 -8.60 -7.92 2.34
C ILE A 144 -8.29 -6.44 2.35
N THR A 145 -7.69 -5.92 1.28
CA THR A 145 -7.31 -4.51 1.17
C THR A 145 -7.37 -4.03 -0.28
N GLY A 146 -7.57 -2.74 -0.47
CA GLY A 146 -7.50 -2.09 -1.76
C GLY A 146 -7.49 -0.57 -1.62
N ALA A 147 -7.04 0.10 -2.68
CA ALA A 147 -6.91 1.54 -2.76
C ALA A 147 -7.43 2.05 -4.12
N PRO A 148 -8.75 2.08 -4.32
CA PRO A 148 -9.31 2.71 -5.52
C PRO A 148 -8.92 4.18 -5.56
N GLN A 149 -8.50 4.63 -6.74
CA GLN A 149 -8.04 6.00 -6.91
C GLN A 149 -8.31 6.51 -8.32
N PHE A 150 -8.46 7.80 -8.40
CA PHE A 150 -8.49 8.57 -9.64
C PHE A 150 -7.53 9.75 -9.50
N HIS A 151 -6.70 10.01 -10.49
CA HIS A 151 -5.86 11.20 -10.52
C HIS A 151 -5.44 11.57 -11.93
N ASP A 152 -5.28 12.85 -12.16
CA ASP A 152 -4.66 13.38 -13.35
C ASP A 152 -3.13 13.31 -13.24
N GLN A 153 -2.46 13.11 -14.35
CA GLN A 153 -1.01 12.86 -14.38
C GLN A 153 -0.26 13.98 -15.11
N ASN A 154 0.97 14.17 -14.69
CA ASN A 154 1.97 14.95 -15.39
C ASN A 154 3.25 14.12 -15.57
N PHE A 155 3.82 14.17 -16.77
CA PHE A 155 5.12 13.56 -17.03
C PHE A 155 6.24 14.61 -16.94
N THR A 156 7.45 14.14 -16.61
CA THR A 156 8.65 14.97 -16.58
C THR A 156 8.85 15.70 -17.91
N LYS A 157 9.16 16.98 -17.83
CA LYS A 157 9.45 17.86 -18.97
C LYS A 157 10.94 18.24 -18.98
N PRO A 158 11.46 18.70 -20.10
CA PRO A 158 12.77 19.37 -20.14
C PRO A 158 12.80 20.59 -19.20
N ILE A 159 13.98 20.88 -18.66
CA ILE A 159 14.18 22.04 -17.77
C ILE A 159 13.79 23.35 -18.47
N SER A 160 14.04 23.47 -19.79
CA SER A 160 13.64 24.60 -20.62
C SER A 160 12.16 24.95 -20.50
N ASP A 161 11.29 23.93 -20.42
CA ASP A 161 9.85 24.14 -20.32
C ASP A 161 9.48 24.73 -18.97
N TYR A 162 10.08 24.23 -17.88
CA TYR A 162 9.87 24.78 -16.54
C TYR A 162 10.45 26.19 -16.39
N LEU A 163 11.54 26.52 -17.09
CA LEU A 163 12.08 27.87 -17.12
C LEU A 163 11.20 28.83 -17.91
N GLY A 164 10.60 28.36 -19.00
CA GLY A 164 9.73 29.17 -19.87
C GLY A 164 8.30 29.34 -19.35
N PHE A 165 7.72 28.29 -18.79
CA PHE A 165 6.31 28.24 -18.40
C PHE A 165 6.06 28.17 -16.89
N GLY A 166 7.15 28.04 -16.10
CA GLY A 166 7.08 27.98 -14.65
C GLY A 166 7.02 26.56 -14.06
N ARG A 167 7.31 26.46 -12.76
CA ARG A 167 7.48 25.16 -12.05
C ARG A 167 6.24 24.28 -12.00
N LYS A 168 5.06 24.86 -12.14
CA LYS A 168 3.77 24.17 -12.11
C LYS A 168 3.26 23.78 -13.50
N TYR A 169 4.09 23.96 -14.52
CA TYR A 169 3.71 23.69 -15.91
C TYR A 169 3.33 22.24 -16.16
N ASN A 170 2.19 22.07 -16.80
CA ASN A 170 1.67 20.80 -17.30
C ASN A 170 1.03 21.03 -18.65
N ASN A 171 1.48 20.35 -19.69
CA ASN A 171 0.91 20.45 -21.04
C ASN A 171 -0.17 19.38 -21.31
N ASN A 172 -0.51 18.56 -20.33
CA ASN A 172 -1.50 17.49 -20.49
C ASN A 172 -2.92 17.91 -20.04
N TYR A 173 -3.09 19.15 -19.59
CA TYR A 173 -4.38 19.67 -19.19
C TYR A 173 -4.65 21.05 -19.84
N GLY A 174 -5.91 21.43 -19.88
CA GLY A 174 -6.36 22.72 -20.36
C GLY A 174 -7.86 22.88 -20.23
N TYR A 175 -8.40 23.80 -21.02
CA TYR A 175 -9.85 24.07 -21.05
C TYR A 175 -10.32 24.02 -22.49
N LEU A 176 -11.37 23.27 -22.77
CA LEU A 176 -12.07 23.24 -24.03
C LEU A 176 -13.48 23.78 -23.82
N ASN A 177 -13.81 24.88 -24.47
CA ASN A 177 -15.12 25.58 -24.31
C ASN A 177 -15.45 25.88 -22.82
N GLY A 178 -14.44 26.26 -22.04
CA GLY A 178 -14.58 26.56 -20.62
C GLY A 178 -14.67 25.35 -19.69
N GLN A 179 -14.65 24.14 -20.22
CA GLN A 179 -14.62 22.89 -19.43
C GLN A 179 -13.20 22.41 -19.26
N TYR A 180 -12.87 21.99 -18.04
CA TYR A 180 -11.60 21.37 -17.73
C TYR A 180 -11.42 20.07 -18.49
N LEU A 181 -10.23 19.87 -19.05
CA LEU A 181 -9.85 18.68 -19.81
C LEU A 181 -8.44 18.26 -19.42
N SER A 182 -8.26 17.02 -19.05
CA SER A 182 -6.95 16.38 -18.91
C SER A 182 -6.86 15.22 -19.90
N GLU A 183 -5.73 15.14 -20.61
CA GLU A 183 -5.42 14.02 -21.52
C GLU A 183 -4.84 12.82 -20.79
N ARG A 184 -4.45 12.99 -19.52
CA ARG A 184 -3.72 11.99 -18.74
C ARG A 184 -4.44 11.68 -17.44
N LYS A 185 -5.58 11.02 -17.57
CA LYS A 185 -6.36 10.52 -16.45
C LYS A 185 -5.95 9.09 -16.13
N ASN A 186 -5.81 8.80 -14.84
CA ASN A 186 -5.58 7.46 -14.35
C ASN A 186 -6.66 7.08 -13.36
N PHE A 187 -7.35 6.01 -13.63
CA PHE A 187 -8.19 5.31 -12.66
C PHE A 187 -7.57 3.95 -12.42
N TYR A 188 -7.41 3.56 -11.17
CA TYR A 188 -6.90 2.23 -10.85
C TYR A 188 -7.46 1.70 -9.54
N HIS A 189 -7.79 0.42 -9.52
CA HIS A 189 -8.16 -0.30 -8.31
C HIS A 189 -7.59 -1.71 -8.37
N LYS A 190 -6.77 -2.07 -7.39
CA LYS A 190 -6.14 -3.38 -7.26
C LYS A 190 -6.46 -4.00 -5.90
N PRO A 191 -7.64 -4.61 -5.72
CA PRO A 191 -7.94 -5.35 -4.50
C PRO A 191 -7.04 -6.58 -4.35
N VAL A 192 -6.74 -6.89 -3.10
CA VAL A 192 -5.91 -8.02 -2.70
C VAL A 192 -6.62 -8.77 -1.58
N ALA A 193 -6.67 -10.08 -1.70
CA ALA A 193 -6.97 -11.01 -0.63
C ALA A 193 -5.71 -11.81 -0.30
N ASN A 194 -5.35 -11.88 0.98
CA ASN A 194 -4.16 -12.57 1.45
C ASN A 194 -4.49 -13.39 2.69
N PHE A 195 -4.18 -14.67 2.67
CA PHE A 195 -4.36 -15.59 3.78
C PHE A 195 -3.02 -16.16 4.21
N ASN A 196 -2.70 -16.03 5.47
CA ASN A 196 -1.51 -16.59 6.09
C ASN A 196 -1.88 -17.67 7.09
N TRP A 197 -1.11 -18.74 7.09
CA TRP A 197 -1.11 -19.78 8.11
C TRP A 197 0.32 -20.05 8.55
N ASP A 198 0.64 -19.67 9.79
CA ASP A 198 1.89 -20.02 10.44
C ASP A 198 1.64 -21.22 11.36
N TRP A 199 2.43 -22.28 11.19
CA TRP A 199 2.37 -23.49 11.99
C TRP A 199 3.72 -23.81 12.61
N LYS A 200 3.83 -23.75 13.94
CA LYS A 200 4.96 -24.22 14.71
C LYS A 200 4.85 -25.74 14.87
N ILE A 201 5.49 -26.48 13.98
CA ILE A 201 5.44 -27.95 13.95
C ILE A 201 6.20 -28.52 15.15
N SER A 202 7.40 -27.95 15.46
CA SER A 202 8.25 -28.34 16.58
C SER A 202 9.09 -27.14 17.04
N GLU A 203 9.94 -27.34 18.07
CA GLU A 203 10.90 -26.33 18.52
C GLU A 203 11.97 -25.96 17.46
N LYS A 204 12.11 -26.80 16.43
CA LYS A 204 13.13 -26.63 15.39
C LYS A 204 12.52 -26.40 13.98
N MET A 205 11.20 -26.45 13.85
CA MET A 205 10.56 -26.43 12.55
C MET A 205 9.27 -25.62 12.56
N ASP A 206 9.23 -24.59 11.74
CA ASP A 206 8.07 -23.74 11.47
C ASP A 206 7.69 -23.85 9.98
N LEU A 207 6.40 -23.86 9.69
CA LEU A 207 5.85 -23.76 8.34
C LEU A 207 5.03 -22.48 8.25
N SER A 208 5.34 -21.64 7.25
CA SER A 208 4.53 -20.47 6.89
C SER A 208 3.96 -20.66 5.51
N THR A 209 2.64 -20.59 5.40
CA THR A 209 1.90 -20.70 4.15
C THR A 209 1.25 -19.37 3.84
N VAL A 210 1.42 -18.89 2.60
CA VAL A 210 0.81 -17.66 2.11
C VAL A 210 0.01 -17.97 0.85
N LEU A 211 -1.31 -17.82 0.94
CA LEU A 211 -2.21 -17.89 -0.21
C LEU A 211 -2.72 -16.48 -0.51
N TYR A 212 -2.72 -16.09 -1.76
CA TYR A 212 -3.18 -14.77 -2.13
C TYR A 212 -3.82 -14.74 -3.51
N ALA A 213 -4.70 -13.76 -3.69
CA ALA A 213 -5.29 -13.40 -4.97
C ALA A 213 -5.28 -11.88 -5.10
N SER A 214 -5.02 -11.39 -6.30
CA SER A 214 -5.07 -9.98 -6.63
C SER A 214 -5.64 -9.84 -8.04
N TRP A 215 -6.51 -8.85 -8.22
CA TRP A 215 -7.01 -8.48 -9.54
C TRP A 215 -7.00 -6.97 -9.67
N GLY A 216 -6.72 -6.47 -10.85
CA GLY A 216 -6.63 -5.05 -11.12
C GLY A 216 -7.62 -4.62 -12.20
N ARG A 217 -8.11 -3.39 -12.06
CA ARG A 217 -8.89 -2.69 -13.07
C ARG A 217 -8.40 -1.26 -13.14
N GLY A 218 -8.14 -0.78 -14.34
CA GLY A 218 -7.73 0.59 -14.63
C GLY A 218 -7.95 0.94 -16.08
#